data_e3943ae1f3dcbafc2128076667f6b76d
#
_entry.id   e3943ae1f3dcbafc2128076667f6b76d
#
_cell.length_a   1.000
_cell.length_b   1.000
_cell.length_c   1.000
_cell.angle_alpha   90.00
_cell.angle_beta   90.00
_cell.angle_gamma   90.00
#
_symmetry.space_group_name_H-M   'P 1'
#
loop_
_entity.id
_entity.type
_entity.pdbx_description
1 polymer ?
#
loop_
_entity_poly.entity_id
_entity_poly.type
_entity_poly.pdbx_seq_one_letter_code
_entity_poly.pdbx_strand_id
1 'polypeptide(L)'
;MSEYNIKKLKKQIIYRCSYTGTKETDLLYQKLIVNKIDTLSHNELYQLSTLFNEVPDTDIFLILTNKINPNNKYTNLFKKLKE
;
A
#
# COMPACT_ATOMS: atom_id res chain seq x y z
N MET A 1 -19.77 3.85 -4.62
CA MET A 1 -19.42 2.93 -3.55
C MET A 1 -19.79 3.49 -2.20
N SER A 2 -20.25 2.68 -1.28
CA SER A 2 -20.69 3.19 0.02
C SER A 2 -19.50 3.46 0.95
N GLU A 3 -19.67 4.37 1.90
CA GLU A 3 -18.67 4.65 2.94
C GLU A 3 -18.27 3.40 3.70
N TYR A 4 -19.23 2.49 3.90
CA TYR A 4 -18.97 1.25 4.62
C TYR A 4 -17.91 0.40 3.90
N ASN A 5 -18.00 0.30 2.57
CA ASN A 5 -17.03 -0.49 1.81
C ASN A 5 -15.64 0.12 1.88
N ILE A 6 -15.55 1.45 1.92
CA ILE A 6 -14.27 2.15 2.01
C ILE A 6 -13.65 1.95 3.38
N LYS A 7 -14.43 2.05 4.44
CA LYS A 7 -13.94 1.80 5.80
C LYS A 7 -13.43 0.37 5.94
N LYS A 8 -14.16 -0.58 5.38
CA LYS A 8 -13.76 -1.99 5.40
C LYS A 8 -12.46 -2.19 4.63
N LEU A 9 -12.35 -1.58 3.46
CA LEU A 9 -11.14 -1.66 2.64
C LEU A 9 -9.94 -1.07 3.36
N LYS A 10 -10.09 0.08 4.01
CA LYS A 10 -9.02 0.69 4.80
C LYS A 10 -8.57 -0.22 5.93
N LYS A 11 -9.51 -0.83 6.65
CA LYS A 11 -9.18 -1.76 7.73
C LYS A 11 -8.41 -2.97 7.21
N GLN A 12 -8.81 -3.51 6.07
CA GLN A 12 -8.11 -4.64 5.45
C GLN A 12 -6.69 -4.26 5.08
N ILE A 13 -6.49 -3.08 4.51
CA ILE A 13 -5.17 -2.59 4.14
C ILE A 13 -4.30 -2.40 5.37
N ILE A 14 -4.83 -1.78 6.42
CA ILE A 14 -4.09 -1.56 7.67
C ILE A 14 -3.68 -2.89 8.28
N TYR A 15 -4.59 -3.86 8.33
CA TYR A 15 -4.30 -5.20 8.84
C TYR A 15 -3.17 -5.85 8.04
N ARG A 16 -3.28 -5.79 6.71
CA ARG A 16 -2.28 -6.36 5.80
C ARG A 16 -0.91 -5.73 6.02
N CYS A 17 -0.87 -4.42 6.28
CA CYS A 17 0.38 -3.68 6.52
C CYS A 17 1.02 -4.00 7.87
N SER A 18 0.26 -4.58 8.80
CA SER A 18 0.75 -4.85 10.16
C SER A 18 1.30 -6.27 10.34
N TYR A 19 1.10 -7.15 9.36
CA TYR A 19 1.43 -8.56 9.48
C TYR A 19 2.15 -9.07 8.24
N THR A 20 3.29 -8.45 7.92
CA THR A 20 4.07 -8.85 6.73
C THR A 20 5.10 -9.92 7.01
N GLY A 21 5.36 -10.22 8.29
CA GLY A 21 6.37 -11.19 8.67
C GLY A 21 7.73 -10.58 8.98
N THR A 22 7.98 -9.33 8.61
CA THR A 22 9.22 -8.63 8.98
C THR A 22 8.88 -7.27 9.57
N LYS A 23 9.59 -6.94 10.66
CA LYS A 23 9.39 -5.68 11.36
C LYS A 23 9.74 -4.48 10.48
N GLU A 24 10.77 -4.60 9.68
CA GLU A 24 11.21 -3.52 8.80
C GLU A 24 10.14 -3.15 7.78
N THR A 25 9.51 -4.16 7.17
CA THR A 25 8.43 -3.93 6.21
C THR A 25 7.21 -3.34 6.90
N ASP A 26 6.86 -3.85 8.09
CA ASP A 26 5.74 -3.32 8.86
C ASP A 26 5.93 -1.84 9.18
N LEU A 27 7.12 -1.44 9.60
CA LEU A 27 7.42 -0.05 9.91
C LEU A 27 7.36 0.85 8.67
N LEU A 28 7.87 0.36 7.56
CA LEU A 28 7.83 1.10 6.31
C LEU A 28 6.39 1.30 5.82
N TYR A 29 5.58 0.25 5.89
CA TYR A 29 4.17 0.34 5.52
C TYR A 29 3.41 1.30 6.44
N GLN A 30 3.69 1.26 7.73
CA GLN A 30 3.07 2.17 8.68
C GLN A 30 3.35 3.62 8.29
N LYS A 31 4.59 3.91 7.97
CA LYS A 31 5.02 5.26 7.62
C LYS A 31 4.47 5.73 6.28
N LEU A 32 4.52 4.89 5.25
CA LEU A 32 4.22 5.30 3.88
C LEU A 32 2.80 5.00 3.43
N ILE A 33 2.13 4.04 4.06
CA ILE A 33 0.79 3.62 3.66
C ILE A 33 -0.23 3.97 4.72
N VAL A 34 -0.09 3.43 5.93
CA VAL A 34 -1.09 3.60 6.98
C VAL A 34 -1.27 5.06 7.35
N ASN A 35 -0.17 5.79 7.51
CA ASN A 35 -0.24 7.21 7.86
C ASN A 35 -0.87 8.08 6.77
N LYS A 36 -0.91 7.59 5.54
CA LYS A 36 -1.47 8.32 4.40
C LYS A 36 -2.82 7.79 3.94
N ILE A 37 -3.33 6.75 4.60
CA ILE A 37 -4.49 6.02 4.09
C ILE A 37 -5.72 6.91 3.93
N ASP A 38 -5.88 7.92 4.78
CA ASP A 38 -7.03 8.82 4.70
C ASP A 38 -6.89 9.85 3.58
N THR A 39 -5.70 9.99 2.98
CA THR A 39 -5.47 10.89 1.85
C THR A 39 -5.62 10.19 0.51
N LEU A 40 -5.77 8.87 0.52
CA LEU A 40 -5.88 8.10 -0.71
C LEU A 40 -7.31 8.10 -1.23
N SER A 41 -7.46 8.21 -2.55
CA SER A 41 -8.76 8.14 -3.20
C SER A 41 -9.26 6.68 -3.23
N HIS A 42 -10.53 6.49 -3.60
CA HIS A 42 -11.10 5.14 -3.75
C HIS A 42 -10.29 4.32 -4.74
N ASN A 43 -9.93 4.91 -5.87
CA ASN A 43 -9.14 4.21 -6.89
C ASN A 43 -7.77 3.82 -6.35
N GLU A 44 -7.14 4.70 -5.58
CA GLU A 44 -5.84 4.42 -4.99
C GLU A 44 -5.93 3.29 -3.96
N LEU A 45 -6.98 3.28 -3.15
CA LEU A 45 -7.20 2.20 -2.19
C LEU A 45 -7.40 0.85 -2.89
N TYR A 46 -8.14 0.83 -3.99
CA TYR A 46 -8.32 -0.40 -4.77
C TYR A 46 -7.03 -0.84 -5.43
N GLN A 47 -6.28 0.10 -5.98
CA GLN A 47 -4.97 -0.22 -6.56
C GLN A 47 -4.04 -0.82 -5.51
N LEU A 48 -4.06 -0.27 -4.31
CA LEU A 48 -3.23 -0.76 -3.21
C LEU A 48 -3.63 -2.18 -2.82
N SER A 49 -4.93 -2.46 -2.72
CA SER A 49 -5.42 -3.79 -2.44
C SER A 49 -5.00 -4.78 -3.53
N THR A 50 -5.11 -4.38 -4.79
CA THR A 50 -4.68 -5.20 -5.92
C THR A 50 -3.18 -5.45 -5.89
N LEU A 51 -2.41 -4.41 -5.57
CA LEU A 51 -0.96 -4.51 -5.44
C LEU A 51 -0.57 -5.58 -4.43
N PHE A 52 -1.19 -5.57 -3.26
CA PHE A 52 -0.91 -6.56 -2.22
C PHE A 52 -1.23 -7.98 -2.64
N ASN A 53 -2.20 -8.16 -3.55
CA ASN A 53 -2.55 -9.48 -4.07
C ASN A 53 -1.62 -9.94 -5.18
N GLU A 54 -1.07 -9.02 -5.96
CA GLU A 54 -0.27 -9.36 -7.13
C GLU A 54 1.25 -9.36 -6.88
N VAL A 55 1.71 -8.52 -5.95
CA VAL A 55 3.14 -8.28 -5.76
C VAL A 55 3.55 -8.68 -4.35
N PRO A 56 4.61 -9.51 -4.21
CA PRO A 56 5.10 -9.91 -2.88
C PRO A 56 5.61 -8.72 -2.07
N ASP A 57 5.54 -8.83 -0.74
CA ASP A 57 6.00 -7.78 0.17
C ASP A 57 7.47 -7.44 -0.03
N THR A 58 8.30 -8.43 -0.35
CA THR A 58 9.72 -8.19 -0.62
C THR A 58 9.91 -7.23 -1.79
N ASP A 59 9.14 -7.41 -2.86
CA ASP A 59 9.22 -6.54 -4.03
C ASP A 59 8.67 -5.15 -3.71
N ILE A 60 7.56 -5.07 -2.99
CA ILE A 60 6.99 -3.79 -2.59
C ILE A 60 8.00 -3.01 -1.74
N PHE A 61 8.65 -3.67 -0.80
CA PHE A 61 9.70 -3.07 0.03
C PHE A 61 10.83 -2.49 -0.84
N LEU A 62 11.29 -3.27 -1.82
CA LEU A 62 12.36 -2.81 -2.71
C LEU A 62 11.92 -1.62 -3.56
N ILE A 63 10.68 -1.59 -4.00
CA ILE A 63 10.15 -0.46 -4.76
C ILE A 63 10.07 0.78 -3.87
N LEU A 64 9.55 0.65 -2.66
CA LEU A 64 9.38 1.77 -1.73
C LEU A 64 10.73 2.34 -1.27
N THR A 65 11.78 1.52 -1.26
CA THR A 65 13.13 1.97 -0.92
C THR A 65 13.98 2.33 -2.14
N ASN A 66 13.36 2.40 -3.32
CA ASN A 66 14.00 2.80 -4.59
C ASN A 66 15.09 1.85 -5.06
N LYS A 67 15.00 0.58 -4.72
CA LYS A 67 15.95 -0.44 -5.18
C LYS A 67 15.56 -1.02 -6.53
N ILE A 68 14.25 -1.11 -6.82
CA ILE A 68 13.74 -1.55 -8.12
C ILE A 68 12.60 -0.62 -8.54
N ASN A 69 12.28 -0.64 -9.83
CA ASN A 69 11.20 0.18 -10.38
C ASN A 69 9.88 -0.57 -10.30
N PRO A 70 8.76 0.15 -10.06
CA PRO A 70 7.45 -0.49 -10.05
C PRO A 70 6.98 -0.84 -11.47
N ASN A 71 6.04 -1.77 -11.55
CA ASN A 71 5.30 -2.00 -12.78
C ASN A 71 4.58 -0.70 -13.18
N ASN A 72 4.52 -0.43 -14.48
CA ASN A 72 3.88 0.79 -15.00
C ASN A 72 2.46 1.01 -14.48
N LYS A 73 1.74 -0.07 -14.25
CA LYS A 73 0.39 -0.06 -13.70
C LYS A 73 0.31 0.66 -12.35
N TYR A 74 1.37 0.57 -11.55
CA TYR A 74 1.39 1.10 -10.18
C TYR A 74 2.29 2.32 -10.01
N THR A 75 2.87 2.85 -11.07
CA THR A 75 3.82 3.95 -10.97
C THR A 75 3.24 5.16 -10.23
N ASN A 76 2.03 5.57 -10.59
CA ASN A 76 1.39 6.71 -9.95
C ASN A 76 1.08 6.47 -8.48
N LEU A 77 0.64 5.25 -8.15
CA LEU A 77 0.36 4.89 -6.77
C LEU A 77 1.62 4.98 -5.91
N PHE A 78 2.73 4.39 -6.36
CA PHE A 78 3.98 4.44 -5.63
C PHE A 78 4.51 5.86 -5.50
N LYS A 79 4.34 6.68 -6.54
CA LYS A 79 4.73 8.08 -6.47
C LYS A 79 3.98 8.81 -5.34
N LYS A 80 2.69 8.54 -5.22
CA LYS A 80 1.87 9.12 -4.17
C LYS A 80 2.33 8.66 -2.77
N LEU A 81 2.63 7.37 -2.64
CA LEU A 81 3.05 6.81 -1.35
C LEU A 81 4.41 7.34 -0.91
N LYS A 82 5.27 7.69 -1.85
CA LYS A 82 6.63 8.18 -1.52
C LYS A 82 6.68 9.68 -1.26
N GLU A 83 5.61 10.41 -1.49
CA GLU A 83 5.56 11.85 -1.26
C GLU A 83 5.79 12.25 0.18
#